data_28b4a4f8834e36fb5f8dab3c683e6178
#
_entry.id   28b4a4f8834e36fb5f8dab3c683e6178
#
_cell.length_a   1.000
_cell.length_b   1.000
_cell.length_c   1.000
_cell.angle_alpha   90.00
_cell.angle_beta   90.00
_cell.angle_gamma   90.00
#
_symmetry.space_group_name_H-M   'P 1'
#
loop_
_entity.id
_entity.type
_entity.pdbx_description
1 polymer ?
#
loop_
_entity_poly.entity_id
_entity_poly.type
_entity_poly.pdbx_seq_one_letter_code
_entity_poly.pdbx_strand_id
1 'polypeptide(L)'
;AAYTRVAFERETGPFIAVKPVYQKEKLNLTGWALTKALESWSWRGCAGEKAEVEVFARAAEVELLVNGKKVARGKVKKCRSKFHIPYEDGEITAISYDKNGHEINRQTLVTANEQTILHIKPEQETVQPGKLLFVPMQYGDFIGNWKPMEKHHLKVSVENGTLEGLGSACSYVEG
;
A
#
# COMPACT_ATOMS: atom_id res chain seq x y z
N ALA A 1 -3.56 7.73 -5.04
CA ALA A 1 -3.03 6.39 -4.79
C ALA A 1 -2.28 5.82 -6.00
N ALA A 2 -1.66 4.62 -5.91
CA ALA A 2 -0.75 4.05 -6.91
C ALA A 2 -1.30 4.06 -8.35
N TYR A 3 -2.56 3.68 -8.57
CA TYR A 3 -3.17 3.75 -9.90
C TYR A 3 -3.19 5.16 -10.48
N THR A 4 -3.51 6.17 -9.68
CA THR A 4 -3.56 7.58 -10.11
C THR A 4 -2.18 8.05 -10.57
N ARG A 5 -1.14 7.73 -9.79
CA ARG A 5 0.26 8.06 -10.12
C ARG A 5 0.66 7.48 -11.48
N VAL A 6 0.35 6.23 -11.74
CA VAL A 6 0.70 5.57 -13.01
C VAL A 6 -0.19 6.05 -14.16
N ALA A 7 -1.50 6.12 -13.98
CA ALA A 7 -2.44 6.41 -15.06
C ALA A 7 -2.45 7.89 -15.48
N PHE A 8 -2.37 8.81 -14.51
CA PHE A 8 -2.52 10.25 -14.74
C PHE A 8 -1.23 11.03 -14.56
N GLU A 9 -0.46 10.75 -13.52
CA GLU A 9 0.82 11.43 -13.24
C GLU A 9 1.98 10.86 -14.06
N ARG A 10 1.72 9.77 -14.81
CA ARG A 10 2.65 9.13 -15.72
C ARG A 10 3.92 8.56 -15.08
N GLU A 11 3.88 8.23 -13.82
CA GLU A 11 4.95 7.48 -13.19
C GLU A 11 5.02 6.06 -13.78
N THR A 12 6.23 5.52 -13.91
CA THR A 12 6.42 4.19 -14.53
C THR A 12 5.94 3.06 -13.61
N GLY A 13 6.04 3.23 -12.31
CA GLY A 13 5.89 2.12 -11.35
C GLY A 13 7.09 1.16 -11.43
N PRO A 14 6.98 -0.09 -10.97
CA PRO A 14 5.76 -0.71 -10.46
C PRO A 14 5.41 -0.22 -9.05
N PHE A 15 4.12 -0.19 -8.73
CA PHE A 15 3.61 0.03 -7.37
C PHE A 15 2.82 -1.19 -6.95
N ILE A 16 3.24 -1.82 -5.85
CA ILE A 16 2.61 -3.01 -5.29
C ILE A 16 1.50 -2.57 -4.33
N ALA A 17 0.34 -3.17 -4.46
CA ALA A 17 -0.73 -3.04 -3.48
C ALA A 17 -1.38 -4.41 -3.24
N VAL A 18 -1.64 -4.73 -1.98
CA VAL A 18 -2.13 -6.04 -1.54
C VAL A 18 -3.47 -5.85 -0.86
N LYS A 19 -4.47 -6.64 -1.25
CA LYS A 19 -5.73 -6.64 -0.52
C LYS A 19 -5.54 -7.24 0.87
N PRO A 20 -6.27 -6.76 1.89
CA PRO A 20 -6.20 -7.33 3.22
C PRO A 20 -6.37 -8.85 3.20
N VAL A 21 -5.32 -9.60 3.55
CA VAL A 21 -5.27 -11.06 3.41
C VAL A 21 -6.22 -11.75 4.39
N TYR A 22 -6.42 -11.17 5.57
CA TYR A 22 -7.33 -11.69 6.61
C TYR A 22 -8.82 -11.54 6.27
N GLN A 23 -9.18 -10.74 5.26
CA GLN A 23 -10.58 -10.48 4.90
C GLN A 23 -11.03 -11.42 3.79
N LYS A 24 -11.77 -12.47 4.16
CA LYS A 24 -12.33 -13.45 3.21
C LYS A 24 -13.62 -12.97 2.53
N GLU A 25 -14.24 -11.89 3.03
CA GLU A 25 -15.50 -11.38 2.49
C GLU A 25 -15.31 -10.50 1.25
N LYS A 26 -16.26 -10.63 0.32
CA LYS A 26 -16.38 -9.69 -0.82
C LYS A 26 -16.86 -8.34 -0.30
N LEU A 27 -15.93 -7.49 0.04
CA LEU A 27 -16.23 -6.13 0.43
C LEU A 27 -16.78 -5.35 -0.78
N ASN A 28 -17.98 -4.79 -0.64
CA ASN A 28 -18.56 -3.92 -1.66
C ASN A 28 -17.67 -2.69 -1.82
N LEU A 29 -17.13 -2.50 -3.03
CA LEU A 29 -16.42 -1.27 -3.37
C LEU A 29 -17.45 -0.14 -3.48
N THR A 30 -17.24 0.94 -2.77
CA THR A 30 -17.98 2.18 -3.03
C THR A 30 -17.56 2.71 -4.40
N GLY A 31 -18.46 3.43 -5.10
CA GLY A 31 -18.21 3.90 -6.47
C GLY A 31 -16.94 4.76 -6.68
N TRP A 32 -16.32 5.20 -5.60
CA TRP A 32 -15.11 6.02 -5.59
C TRP A 32 -13.81 5.23 -5.37
N ALA A 33 -13.87 3.97 -4.94
CA ALA A 33 -12.70 3.14 -4.66
C ALA A 33 -12.43 2.15 -5.80
N LEU A 34 -11.33 2.33 -6.53
CA LEU A 34 -10.87 1.40 -7.56
C LEU A 34 -10.43 0.06 -6.98
N THR A 35 -9.89 0.07 -5.78
CA THR A 35 -9.39 -1.10 -5.07
C THR A 35 -9.31 -0.82 -3.57
N LYS A 36 -9.33 -1.87 -2.80
CA LYS A 36 -9.07 -1.86 -1.35
C LYS A 36 -7.64 -2.33 -1.02
N ALA A 37 -6.81 -2.50 -2.01
CA ALA A 37 -5.44 -2.91 -1.82
C ALA A 37 -4.59 -1.79 -1.20
N LEU A 38 -3.71 -2.18 -0.28
CA LEU A 38 -2.85 -1.32 0.51
C LEU A 38 -1.38 -1.56 0.13
N GLU A 39 -0.56 -0.55 0.20
CA GLU A 39 0.88 -0.63 -0.07
C GLU A 39 1.60 -1.21 1.15
N SER A 40 1.32 -2.48 1.45
CA SER A 40 1.91 -3.21 2.56
C SER A 40 2.04 -4.70 2.26
N TRP A 41 3.09 -5.31 2.80
CA TRP A 41 3.31 -6.76 2.85
C TRP A 41 3.41 -7.25 4.31
N SER A 42 2.57 -6.68 5.20
CA SER A 42 2.58 -6.96 6.65
C SER A 42 1.21 -7.48 7.09
N TRP A 43 0.99 -8.79 6.90
CA TRP A 43 -0.29 -9.46 7.19
C TRP A 43 -0.08 -10.54 8.24
N ARG A 44 0.21 -10.12 9.47
CA ARG A 44 0.55 -11.00 10.60
C ARG A 44 -0.47 -12.13 10.78
N GLY A 45 0.03 -13.36 10.91
CA GLY A 45 -0.79 -14.54 11.11
C GLY A 45 -1.48 -15.09 9.85
N CYS A 46 -1.20 -14.52 8.67
CA CYS A 46 -1.80 -14.92 7.41
C CYS A 46 -0.86 -15.80 6.53
N ALA A 47 0.24 -16.31 7.07
CA ALA A 47 1.17 -17.16 6.31
C ALA A 47 0.43 -18.37 5.70
N GLY A 48 0.64 -18.60 4.40
CA GLY A 48 -0.04 -19.64 3.61
C GLY A 48 -1.41 -19.25 3.07
N GLU A 49 -2.02 -18.15 3.54
CA GLU A 49 -3.30 -17.68 3.01
C GLU A 49 -3.11 -17.05 1.62
N LYS A 50 -4.19 -17.06 0.83
CA LYS A 50 -4.18 -16.49 -0.53
C LYS A 50 -4.17 -14.96 -0.49
N ALA A 51 -3.08 -14.36 -0.95
CA ALA A 51 -2.97 -12.91 -1.15
C ALA A 51 -3.39 -12.52 -2.57
N GLU A 52 -4.24 -11.52 -2.71
CA GLU A 52 -4.52 -10.84 -3.98
C GLU A 52 -3.61 -9.62 -4.08
N VAL A 53 -2.65 -9.68 -5.01
CA VAL A 53 -1.65 -8.63 -5.25
C VAL A 53 -2.01 -7.89 -6.53
N GLU A 54 -2.14 -6.58 -6.45
CA GLU A 54 -2.28 -5.69 -7.60
C GLU A 54 -0.97 -4.94 -7.83
N VAL A 55 -0.50 -4.92 -9.06
CA VAL A 55 0.68 -4.14 -9.44
C VAL A 55 0.28 -3.12 -10.49
N PHE A 56 0.60 -1.86 -10.22
CA PHE A 56 0.33 -0.75 -11.12
C PHE A 56 1.63 -0.31 -11.80
N ALA A 57 1.68 -0.39 -13.13
CA ALA A 57 2.88 -0.05 -13.90
C ALA A 57 2.55 0.39 -15.32
N ARG A 58 3.41 1.24 -15.89
CA ARG A 58 3.49 1.51 -17.35
C ARG A 58 4.53 0.57 -17.94
N ALA A 59 4.13 -0.65 -18.20
CA ALA A 59 5.01 -1.72 -18.65
C ALA A 59 4.24 -2.68 -19.56
N ALA A 60 4.95 -3.58 -20.25
CA ALA A 60 4.33 -4.67 -20.99
C ALA A 60 3.98 -5.83 -20.04
N GLU A 61 4.89 -6.16 -19.15
CA GLU A 61 4.77 -7.26 -18.20
C GLU A 61 5.28 -6.89 -16.81
N VAL A 62 4.80 -7.61 -15.82
CA VAL A 62 5.28 -7.58 -14.43
C VAL A 62 5.57 -8.99 -13.96
N GLU A 63 6.68 -9.15 -13.24
CA GLU A 63 7.06 -10.35 -12.52
C GLU A 63 7.03 -10.11 -11.02
N LEU A 64 6.55 -11.07 -10.25
CA LEU A 64 6.56 -11.06 -8.79
C LEU A 64 7.53 -12.09 -8.25
N LEU A 65 8.33 -11.65 -7.28
CA LEU A 65 9.16 -12.50 -6.45
C LEU A 65 8.69 -12.39 -4.99
N VAL A 66 8.71 -13.52 -4.27
CA VAL A 66 8.54 -13.57 -2.82
C VAL A 66 9.81 -14.21 -2.25
N ASN A 67 10.47 -13.54 -1.32
CA ASN A 67 11.73 -13.98 -0.74
C ASN A 67 12.77 -14.38 -1.81
N GLY A 68 12.87 -13.57 -2.86
CA GLY A 68 13.78 -13.78 -4.00
C GLY A 68 13.35 -14.88 -4.99
N LYS A 69 12.28 -15.63 -4.71
CA LYS A 69 11.77 -16.68 -5.61
C LYS A 69 10.67 -16.12 -6.50
N LYS A 70 10.76 -16.36 -7.80
CA LYS A 70 9.71 -16.03 -8.77
C LYS A 70 8.45 -16.83 -8.46
N VAL A 71 7.33 -16.12 -8.26
CA VAL A 71 6.03 -16.71 -7.93
C VAL A 71 4.97 -16.46 -9.01
N ALA A 72 5.08 -15.38 -9.76
CA ALA A 72 4.14 -15.07 -10.84
C ALA A 72 4.76 -14.14 -11.88
N ARG A 73 4.22 -14.17 -13.12
CA ARG A 73 4.49 -13.19 -14.18
C ARG A 73 3.23 -12.99 -15.01
N GLY A 74 2.96 -11.77 -15.45
CA GLY A 74 1.76 -11.47 -16.22
C GLY A 74 1.83 -10.16 -16.98
N LYS A 75 0.96 -10.03 -17.99
CA LYS A 75 0.84 -8.82 -18.81
C LYS A 75 0.15 -7.70 -18.03
N VAL A 76 0.58 -6.49 -18.29
CA VAL A 76 -0.07 -5.27 -17.78
C VAL A 76 -1.21 -4.90 -18.71
N LYS A 77 -2.41 -4.71 -18.15
CA LYS A 77 -3.60 -4.23 -18.87
C LYS A 77 -4.15 -2.99 -18.18
N LYS A 78 -4.31 -1.89 -18.92
CA LYS A 78 -4.79 -0.61 -18.36
C LYS A 78 -3.99 -0.19 -17.11
N CYS A 79 -2.67 -0.23 -17.22
CA CYS A 79 -1.72 0.09 -16.14
C CYS A 79 -1.85 -0.80 -14.89
N ARG A 80 -2.43 -1.99 -14.96
CA ARG A 80 -2.63 -2.89 -13.82
C ARG A 80 -2.44 -4.35 -14.19
N SER A 81 -1.82 -5.11 -13.29
CA SER A 81 -1.80 -6.58 -13.26
C SER A 81 -2.35 -7.06 -11.92
N LYS A 82 -2.97 -8.24 -11.91
CA LYS A 82 -3.50 -8.88 -10.70
C LYS A 82 -2.95 -10.29 -10.59
N PHE A 83 -2.52 -10.64 -9.37
CA PHE A 83 -1.97 -11.94 -9.05
C PHE A 83 -2.62 -12.51 -7.80
N HIS A 84 -2.67 -13.83 -7.73
CA HIS A 84 -3.09 -14.56 -6.54
C HIS A 84 -1.96 -15.50 -6.16
N ILE A 85 -1.31 -15.23 -5.05
CA ILE A 85 -0.15 -15.98 -4.57
C ILE A 85 -0.33 -16.34 -3.09
N PRO A 86 0.33 -17.37 -2.57
CA PRO A 86 0.41 -17.57 -1.13
C PRO A 86 1.13 -16.40 -0.47
N TYR A 87 0.62 -15.96 0.67
CA TYR A 87 1.32 -14.99 1.50
C TYR A 87 2.41 -15.69 2.30
N GLU A 88 3.58 -15.12 2.30
CA GLU A 88 4.71 -15.50 3.16
C GLU A 88 5.33 -14.24 3.76
N ASP A 89 5.71 -14.29 5.04
CA ASP A 89 6.48 -13.21 5.66
C ASP A 89 7.84 -13.06 4.96
N GLY A 90 8.36 -11.84 4.97
CA GLY A 90 9.61 -11.49 4.30
C GLY A 90 9.42 -10.36 3.31
N GLU A 91 9.80 -10.54 2.06
CA GLU A 91 9.72 -9.50 1.04
C GLU A 91 8.91 -9.93 -0.19
N ILE A 92 8.19 -8.99 -0.77
CA ILE A 92 7.61 -9.11 -2.10
C ILE A 92 8.23 -8.05 -3.03
N THR A 93 8.77 -8.49 -4.16
CA THR A 93 9.33 -7.61 -5.20
C THR A 93 8.52 -7.73 -6.48
N ALA A 94 8.11 -6.59 -7.03
CA ALA A 94 7.58 -6.50 -8.37
C ALA A 94 8.64 -5.91 -9.30
N ILE A 95 8.85 -6.54 -10.46
CA ILE A 95 9.75 -6.08 -11.52
C ILE A 95 8.92 -5.83 -12.77
N SER A 96 9.02 -4.64 -13.34
CA SER A 96 8.33 -4.27 -14.59
C SER A 96 9.27 -4.38 -15.79
N TYR A 97 8.72 -4.87 -16.91
CA TYR A 97 9.47 -5.09 -18.15
C TYR A 97 8.82 -4.37 -19.34
N ASP A 98 9.65 -3.92 -20.26
CA ASP A 98 9.23 -3.39 -21.55
C ASP A 98 8.80 -4.51 -22.53
N LYS A 99 8.43 -4.14 -23.74
CA LYS A 99 8.01 -5.09 -24.81
C LYS A 99 9.15 -5.99 -25.30
N ASN A 100 10.39 -5.59 -25.06
CA ASN A 100 11.59 -6.33 -25.45
C ASN A 100 12.10 -7.24 -24.34
N GLY A 101 11.46 -7.20 -23.16
CA GLY A 101 11.85 -7.98 -21.99
C GLY A 101 12.94 -7.31 -21.14
N HIS A 102 13.28 -6.05 -21.38
CA HIS A 102 14.21 -5.33 -20.52
C HIS A 102 13.51 -4.82 -19.27
N GLU A 103 14.18 -4.92 -18.14
CA GLU A 103 13.69 -4.37 -16.88
C GLU A 103 13.62 -2.84 -16.97
N ILE A 104 12.46 -2.29 -16.59
CA ILE A 104 12.23 -0.85 -16.51
C ILE A 104 12.53 -0.36 -15.09
N ASN A 105 11.91 -1.02 -14.09
CA ASN A 105 12.01 -0.62 -12.69
C ASN A 105 11.52 -1.74 -11.77
N ARG A 106 11.80 -1.61 -10.45
CA ARG A 106 11.33 -2.53 -9.41
C ARG A 106 10.89 -1.80 -8.15
N GLN A 107 10.00 -2.43 -7.39
CA GLN A 107 9.62 -2.05 -6.05
C GLN A 107 9.63 -3.27 -5.15
N THR A 108 10.11 -3.11 -3.92
CA THR A 108 10.04 -4.14 -2.88
C THR A 108 9.26 -3.61 -1.69
N LEU A 109 8.34 -4.41 -1.16
CA LEU A 109 7.72 -4.22 0.14
C LEU A 109 8.21 -5.32 1.07
N VAL A 110 8.43 -4.97 2.34
CA VAL A 110 8.95 -5.88 3.35
C VAL A 110 7.92 -6.02 4.48
N THR A 111 7.79 -7.23 5.02
CA THR A 111 6.99 -7.48 6.21
C THR A 111 7.59 -6.71 7.39
N ALA A 112 6.78 -5.91 8.06
CA ALA A 112 7.20 -5.14 9.22
C ALA A 112 7.61 -6.05 10.37
N ASN A 113 8.63 -5.67 11.11
CA ASN A 113 9.10 -6.37 12.30
C ASN A 113 8.08 -6.23 13.46
N GLU A 114 8.39 -6.81 14.62
CA GLU A 114 7.46 -6.83 15.78
C GLU A 114 7.28 -5.44 16.42
N GLN A 115 8.27 -4.57 16.36
CA GLN A 115 8.17 -3.23 16.93
C GLN A 115 7.09 -2.41 16.19
N THR A 116 6.31 -1.66 16.95
CA THR A 116 5.27 -0.80 16.38
C THR A 116 5.51 0.65 16.79
N ILE A 117 5.61 1.52 15.80
CA ILE A 117 5.81 2.96 15.97
C ILE A 117 4.71 3.69 15.21
N LEU A 118 4.22 4.78 15.78
CA LEU A 118 3.33 5.70 15.09
C LEU A 118 4.17 6.67 14.26
N HIS A 119 4.05 6.58 12.95
CA HIS A 119 4.63 7.54 12.01
C HIS A 119 3.65 8.66 11.74
N ILE A 120 4.09 9.90 11.96
CA ILE A 120 3.34 11.11 11.71
C ILE A 120 4.04 11.85 10.58
N LYS A 121 3.37 12.02 9.45
CA LYS A 121 3.95 12.60 8.21
C LYS A 121 3.09 13.75 7.70
N PRO A 122 3.23 14.97 8.25
CA PRO A 122 2.50 16.12 7.73
C PRO A 122 2.84 16.35 6.25
N GLU A 123 1.86 16.72 5.43
CA GLU A 123 2.07 17.03 4.02
C GLU A 123 3.01 18.21 3.79
N GLN A 124 3.07 19.12 4.76
CA GLN A 124 3.94 20.28 4.75
C GLN A 124 4.48 20.52 6.17
N GLU A 125 5.71 20.98 6.31
CA GLU A 125 6.31 21.33 7.61
C GLU A 125 5.75 22.64 8.17
N THR A 126 5.32 23.54 7.30
CA THR A 126 4.76 24.83 7.65
C THR A 126 3.50 25.10 6.84
N VAL A 127 2.52 25.76 7.45
CA VAL A 127 1.27 26.13 6.80
C VAL A 127 0.95 27.60 7.12
N GLN A 128 0.43 28.32 6.15
CA GLN A 128 -0.03 29.69 6.38
C GLN A 128 -1.28 29.71 7.25
N PRO A 129 -1.47 30.72 8.12
CA PRO A 129 -2.69 30.89 8.91
C PRO A 129 -3.96 30.80 8.02
N GLY A 130 -4.99 30.10 8.52
CA GLY A 130 -6.26 29.90 7.82
C GLY A 130 -6.24 28.86 6.70
N LYS A 131 -5.15 28.10 6.52
CA LYS A 131 -5.06 26.97 5.60
C LYS A 131 -5.20 25.65 6.33
N LEU A 132 -5.71 24.64 5.63
CA LEU A 132 -5.77 23.27 6.13
C LEU A 132 -4.42 22.58 5.96
N LEU A 133 -4.05 21.79 6.97
CA LEU A 133 -2.91 20.89 6.93
C LEU A 133 -3.42 19.46 7.17
N PHE A 134 -3.14 18.56 6.24
CA PHE A 134 -3.37 17.13 6.45
C PHE A 134 -2.13 16.49 7.08
N VAL A 135 -2.37 15.71 8.11
CA VAL A 135 -1.33 15.02 8.88
C VAL A 135 -1.63 13.52 8.87
N PRO A 136 -1.20 12.79 7.83
CA PRO A 136 -1.28 11.33 7.82
C PRO A 136 -0.57 10.70 9.01
N MET A 137 -1.25 9.78 9.67
CA MET A 137 -0.72 8.98 10.79
C MET A 137 -0.85 7.51 10.45
N GLN A 138 0.22 6.75 10.64
CA GLN A 138 0.22 5.34 10.27
C GLN A 138 1.13 4.54 11.19
N TYR A 139 0.69 3.34 11.60
CA TYR A 139 1.53 2.41 12.32
C TYR A 139 2.46 1.67 11.38
N GLY A 140 3.72 1.57 11.77
CA GLY A 140 4.75 0.84 11.05
C GLY A 140 5.84 0.33 11.99
N ASP A 141 6.84 -0.33 11.45
CA ASP A 141 8.05 -0.64 12.18
C ASP A 141 9.02 0.56 12.18
N PHE A 142 10.19 0.39 12.80
CA PHE A 142 11.19 1.45 12.94
C PHE A 142 11.65 2.03 11.59
N ILE A 143 11.71 1.21 10.53
CA ILE A 143 12.14 1.65 9.19
C ILE A 143 10.97 2.09 8.30
N GLY A 144 9.73 2.03 8.79
CA GLY A 144 8.55 2.56 8.13
C GLY A 144 7.74 1.56 7.31
N ASN A 145 8.00 0.25 7.44
CA ASN A 145 7.12 -0.75 6.84
C ASN A 145 5.75 -0.70 7.51
N TRP A 146 4.72 -0.46 6.71
CA TRP A 146 3.37 -0.22 7.21
C TRP A 146 2.74 -1.48 7.80
N LYS A 147 2.09 -1.32 8.97
CA LYS A 147 1.33 -2.34 9.71
C LYS A 147 -0.18 -2.04 9.65
N PRO A 148 -0.88 -2.40 8.60
CA PRO A 148 -2.29 -2.02 8.42
C PRO A 148 -3.25 -2.72 9.39
N MET A 149 -2.82 -3.76 10.09
CA MET A 149 -3.63 -4.48 11.07
C MET A 149 -3.54 -3.91 12.50
N GLU A 150 -2.59 -2.99 12.74
CA GLU A 150 -2.42 -2.39 14.06
C GLU A 150 -3.56 -1.40 14.34
N LYS A 151 -4.14 -1.53 15.56
CA LYS A 151 -5.24 -0.70 16.04
C LYS A 151 -4.95 -0.24 17.46
N HIS A 152 -4.76 1.05 17.61
CA HIS A 152 -4.54 1.66 18.92
C HIS A 152 -5.39 2.92 19.03
N HIS A 153 -5.87 3.22 20.23
CA HIS A 153 -6.54 4.49 20.48
C HIS A 153 -5.53 5.64 20.43
N LEU A 154 -5.81 6.63 19.61
CA LEU A 154 -5.02 7.85 19.50
C LEU A 154 -5.76 9.00 20.17
N LYS A 155 -5.04 9.75 21.01
CA LYS A 155 -5.47 11.06 21.51
C LYS A 155 -4.69 12.12 20.78
N VAL A 156 -5.38 12.98 20.06
CA VAL A 156 -4.78 14.07 19.29
C VAL A 156 -5.17 15.39 19.92
N SER A 157 -4.20 16.27 20.13
CA SER A 157 -4.41 17.66 20.53
C SER A 157 -3.65 18.59 19.59
N VAL A 158 -4.16 19.78 19.41
CA VAL A 158 -3.56 20.81 18.55
C VAL A 158 -3.34 22.08 19.38
N GLU A 159 -2.14 22.64 19.29
CA GLU A 159 -1.81 23.94 19.87
C GLU A 159 -1.67 24.94 18.73
N ASN A 160 -2.13 26.18 18.99
CA ASN A 160 -2.13 27.29 18.00
C ASN A 160 -2.87 26.99 16.69
N GLY A 161 -3.91 26.16 16.76
CA GLY A 161 -4.75 25.79 15.63
C GLY A 161 -6.05 25.13 16.07
N THR A 162 -6.88 24.76 15.11
CA THR A 162 -8.15 24.05 15.33
C THR A 162 -8.05 22.65 14.72
N LEU A 163 -8.44 21.62 15.49
CA LEU A 163 -8.61 20.27 14.96
C LEU A 163 -9.95 20.20 14.21
N GLU A 164 -9.91 20.29 12.88
CA GLU A 164 -11.11 20.29 12.05
C GLU A 164 -11.71 18.87 11.90
N GLY A 165 -10.90 17.83 12.00
CA GLY A 165 -11.38 16.46 11.92
C GLY A 165 -10.31 15.44 12.25
N LEU A 166 -10.75 14.30 12.76
CA LEU A 166 -9.93 13.12 12.97
C LEU A 166 -10.70 11.91 12.42
N GLY A 167 -10.06 11.14 11.59
CA GLY A 167 -10.71 9.98 10.99
C GLY A 167 -9.73 8.96 10.43
N SER A 168 -10.20 7.75 10.22
CA SER A 168 -9.44 6.71 9.54
C SER A 168 -9.60 6.83 8.03
N ALA A 169 -8.51 6.83 7.31
CA ALA A 169 -8.51 6.76 5.85
C ALA A 169 -8.93 5.37 5.32
N CYS A 170 -8.99 4.38 6.20
CA CYS A 170 -9.38 3.02 5.87
C CYS A 170 -10.82 2.76 6.31
N SER A 171 -11.74 2.61 5.38
CA SER A 171 -13.15 2.26 5.65
C SER A 171 -13.34 0.85 6.25
N TYR A 172 -12.28 0.18 6.64
CA TYR A 172 -12.26 -1.17 7.24
C TYR A 172 -12.09 -1.18 8.75
N VAL A 173 -11.79 -0.06 9.33
CA VAL A 173 -11.72 0.08 10.78
C VAL A 173 -13.08 0.59 11.21
N GLU A 174 -14.02 -0.33 11.42
CA GLU A 174 -15.12 -0.03 12.31
C GLU A 174 -14.53 0.26 13.69
N GLY A 175 -14.83 1.47 14.17
CA GLY A 175 -14.42 1.93 15.48
C GLY A 175 -15.07 1.10 16.60
#